data_c903748374145fcbe17fdcef28d8e598
#
_entry.id   c903748374145fcbe17fdcef28d8e598
#
_cell.length_a   1.000
_cell.length_b   1.000
_cell.length_c   1.000
_cell.angle_alpha   90.00
_cell.angle_beta   90.00
_cell.angle_gamma   90.00
#
_symmetry.space_group_name_H-M   'P 1'
#
loop_
_entity.id
_entity.type
_entity.pdbx_description
1 polymer ?
#
loop_
_entity_poly.entity_id
_entity_poly.type
_entity_poly.pdbx_seq_one_letter_code
_entity_poly.pdbx_strand_id
1 'polypeptide(L)'
;KRKNQLTARVVIHWGSAWLGTDEQPLILTTQNGMQSFRLDNPWKFNATLEPELPGWQNYYNTHTVIYNAMIHPLMPYSMRGIFWYQGENSVEWADEYEYQLQNFIDSWRNGFRSDFPVLIGQLTNFNYPSAERAAIVRDAQLKAGEKDNTYVICTIEIGNPDDVHPNNKVPFGERFAGAALNKVYGKAGLADYPIAEGAIKKGSEVVVKFKYAKGLWVKGDALNDVSVYDANGHKMDVKTRIERNKLIIYGDNVRNAVKVSYAVDNDVKANLYNGDNLPAFPFT
;
A
#
# COMPACT_ATOMS: atom_id res chain seq x y z
N LYS A 1 -48.68 -32.84 2.17
CA LYS A 1 -47.49 -31.96 2.38
C LYS A 1 -46.80 -31.85 1.04
N ARG A 2 -46.74 -30.61 0.45
CA ARG A 2 -45.94 -30.37 -0.76
C ARG A 2 -44.47 -30.32 -0.36
N LYS A 3 -43.60 -31.04 -1.09
CA LYS A 3 -42.15 -30.89 -0.96
C LYS A 3 -41.73 -29.63 -1.69
N ASN A 4 -41.01 -28.74 -1.02
CA ASN A 4 -40.37 -27.64 -1.64
C ASN A 4 -38.91 -28.02 -2.00
N GLN A 5 -38.44 -27.55 -3.13
CA GLN A 5 -37.06 -27.74 -3.56
C GLN A 5 -36.40 -26.38 -3.66
N LEU A 6 -35.28 -26.18 -3.04
CA LEU A 6 -34.44 -25.01 -3.18
C LEU A 6 -33.22 -25.40 -4.00
N THR A 7 -32.91 -24.59 -5.01
CA THR A 7 -31.74 -24.76 -5.85
C THR A 7 -30.92 -23.48 -5.80
N ALA A 8 -29.63 -23.61 -5.52
CA ALA A 8 -28.68 -22.51 -5.59
C ALA A 8 -27.71 -22.76 -6.74
N ARG A 9 -27.52 -21.75 -7.59
CA ARG A 9 -26.46 -21.75 -8.61
C ARG A 9 -25.28 -20.95 -8.08
N VAL A 10 -24.12 -21.59 -7.98
CA VAL A 10 -22.90 -20.94 -7.50
C VAL A 10 -21.89 -20.92 -8.62
N VAL A 11 -21.36 -19.75 -8.95
CA VAL A 11 -20.28 -19.57 -9.93
C VAL A 11 -19.09 -19.02 -9.18
N ILE A 12 -17.98 -19.75 -9.21
CA ILE A 12 -16.74 -19.35 -8.56
C ILE A 12 -15.74 -19.03 -9.66
N HIS A 13 -15.26 -17.80 -9.68
CA HIS A 13 -14.24 -17.36 -10.62
C HIS A 13 -12.85 -17.44 -10.03
N TRP A 14 -12.72 -17.37 -8.70
CA TRP A 14 -11.46 -17.43 -7.97
C TRP A 14 -11.71 -17.79 -6.51
N GLY A 15 -10.84 -18.63 -5.94
CA GLY A 15 -10.94 -19.05 -4.54
C GLY A 15 -12.01 -20.13 -4.28
N SER A 16 -12.59 -20.13 -3.09
CA SER A 16 -13.63 -21.05 -2.64
C SER A 16 -14.95 -20.33 -2.37
N ALA A 17 -16.07 -20.98 -2.66
CA ALA A 17 -17.38 -20.47 -2.28
C ALA A 17 -17.98 -21.30 -1.16
N TRP A 18 -18.78 -20.67 -0.33
CA TRP A 18 -19.45 -21.25 0.83
C TRP A 18 -20.95 -20.98 0.75
N LEU A 19 -21.74 -21.98 1.08
CA LEU A 19 -23.19 -21.84 1.26
C LEU A 19 -23.53 -21.88 2.75
N GLY A 20 -23.17 -20.80 3.46
CA GLY A 20 -23.27 -20.70 4.90
C GLY A 20 -22.09 -21.35 5.65
N THR A 21 -21.88 -20.93 6.86
CA THR A 21 -20.92 -21.49 7.83
C THR A 21 -21.63 -21.70 9.15
N ASP A 22 -20.98 -22.36 10.11
CA ASP A 22 -21.54 -22.49 11.46
C ASP A 22 -21.78 -21.14 12.13
N GLU A 23 -20.93 -20.16 11.85
CA GLU A 23 -21.02 -18.79 12.38
C GLU A 23 -22.01 -17.92 11.60
N GLN A 24 -22.16 -18.18 10.30
CA GLN A 24 -23.07 -17.47 9.41
C GLN A 24 -23.93 -18.49 8.62
N PRO A 25 -24.88 -19.15 9.27
CA PRO A 25 -25.70 -20.17 8.65
C PRO A 25 -26.61 -19.59 7.57
N LEU A 26 -26.85 -20.36 6.52
CA LEU A 26 -27.87 -20.01 5.54
C LEU A 26 -29.26 -20.23 6.15
N ILE A 27 -30.08 -19.20 6.19
CA ILE A 27 -31.40 -19.20 6.82
C ILE A 27 -32.48 -18.83 5.79
N LEU A 28 -33.49 -19.65 5.68
CA LEU A 28 -34.72 -19.32 4.95
C LEU A 28 -35.77 -18.80 5.92
N THR A 29 -36.20 -17.56 5.72
CA THR A 29 -37.22 -16.95 6.58
C THR A 29 -38.50 -16.69 5.77
N THR A 30 -39.65 -16.92 6.38
CA THR A 30 -40.94 -16.58 5.74
C THR A 30 -41.09 -15.07 5.60
N GLN A 31 -41.83 -14.63 4.58
CA GLN A 31 -41.99 -13.22 4.26
C GLN A 31 -42.54 -12.36 5.42
N ASN A 32 -43.30 -12.95 6.33
CA ASN A 32 -43.82 -12.29 7.53
C ASN A 32 -42.84 -12.40 8.74
N GLY A 33 -41.65 -13.01 8.56
CA GLY A 33 -40.66 -13.18 9.62
C GLY A 33 -41.01 -14.19 10.73
N MET A 34 -42.21 -14.83 10.65
CA MET A 34 -42.66 -15.69 11.75
C MET A 34 -41.98 -17.05 11.84
N GLN A 35 -41.36 -17.52 10.77
CA GLN A 35 -40.70 -18.81 10.74
C GLN A 35 -39.34 -18.67 10.03
N SER A 36 -38.31 -19.28 10.62
CA SER A 36 -36.97 -19.35 10.04
C SER A 36 -36.48 -20.81 10.10
N PHE A 37 -35.84 -21.23 9.04
CA PHE A 37 -35.31 -22.57 8.87
C PHE A 37 -33.83 -22.48 8.53
N ARG A 38 -32.97 -23.09 9.33
CA ARG A 38 -31.56 -23.28 8.96
C ARG A 38 -31.46 -24.32 7.85
N LEU A 39 -30.63 -24.04 6.87
CA LEU A 39 -30.41 -24.92 5.72
C LEU A 39 -29.08 -25.68 5.87
N ASP A 40 -28.90 -26.31 7.04
CA ASP A 40 -27.66 -26.96 7.45
C ASP A 40 -27.55 -28.41 6.95
N ASN A 41 -28.60 -28.95 6.33
CA ASN A 41 -28.57 -30.31 5.80
C ASN A 41 -27.63 -30.41 4.59
N PRO A 42 -27.04 -31.58 4.34
CA PRO A 42 -26.20 -31.78 3.18
C PRO A 42 -26.89 -31.42 1.89
N TRP A 43 -26.29 -30.54 1.11
CA TRP A 43 -26.74 -30.18 -0.23
C TRP A 43 -26.31 -31.26 -1.21
N LYS A 44 -27.23 -31.60 -2.12
CA LYS A 44 -26.84 -32.34 -3.32
C LYS A 44 -26.30 -31.34 -4.32
N PHE A 45 -25.13 -31.61 -4.90
CA PHE A 45 -24.58 -30.74 -5.92
C PHE A 45 -24.44 -31.48 -7.25
N ASN A 46 -24.50 -30.71 -8.32
CA ASN A 46 -24.16 -31.14 -9.65
C ASN A 46 -23.10 -30.17 -10.21
N ALA A 47 -21.95 -30.68 -10.55
CA ALA A 47 -20.87 -29.87 -11.13
C ALA A 47 -21.08 -29.59 -12.62
N THR A 48 -22.05 -30.26 -13.26
CA THR A 48 -22.39 -30.02 -14.66
C THR A 48 -23.42 -28.90 -14.74
N LEU A 49 -23.05 -27.80 -15.37
CA LEU A 49 -23.99 -26.73 -15.68
C LEU A 49 -24.46 -26.88 -17.12
N GLU A 50 -25.71 -26.65 -17.36
CA GLU A 50 -26.27 -26.56 -18.70
C GLU A 50 -26.80 -25.15 -18.97
N PRO A 51 -26.44 -24.55 -20.10
CA PRO A 51 -25.41 -24.98 -21.04
C PRO A 51 -24.00 -24.91 -20.45
N GLU A 52 -23.05 -25.64 -21.04
CA GLU A 52 -21.65 -25.52 -20.68
C GLU A 52 -21.23 -24.04 -20.71
N LEU A 53 -20.61 -23.60 -19.62
CA LEU A 53 -20.02 -22.26 -19.63
C LEU A 53 -18.88 -22.24 -20.64
N PRO A 54 -18.69 -21.16 -21.40
CA PRO A 54 -17.49 -20.97 -22.18
C PRO A 54 -16.28 -21.22 -21.31
N GLY A 55 -15.25 -21.85 -21.83
CA GLY A 55 -14.00 -22.07 -21.10
C GLY A 55 -13.54 -20.79 -20.43
N TRP A 56 -12.99 -20.91 -19.21
CA TRP A 56 -12.47 -19.77 -18.47
C TRP A 56 -11.48 -18.98 -19.33
N GLN A 57 -11.78 -17.73 -19.59
CA GLN A 57 -10.86 -16.81 -20.23
C GLN A 57 -10.35 -15.82 -19.20
N ASN A 58 -9.04 -15.81 -19.00
CA ASN A 58 -8.38 -14.94 -18.06
C ASN A 58 -8.21 -13.53 -18.64
N TYR A 59 -9.32 -12.82 -18.81
CA TYR A 59 -9.34 -11.50 -19.44
C TYR A 59 -8.50 -10.46 -18.69
N TYR A 60 -8.40 -10.56 -17.36
CA TYR A 60 -7.65 -9.59 -16.56
C TYR A 60 -6.12 -9.76 -16.71
N ASN A 61 -5.63 -10.92 -17.14
CA ASN A 61 -4.23 -11.16 -17.48
C ASN A 61 -3.94 -11.07 -18.99
N THR A 62 -4.94 -10.69 -19.78
CA THR A 62 -4.75 -10.51 -21.23
C THR A 62 -4.38 -9.05 -21.50
N HIS A 63 -3.31 -8.86 -22.27
CA HIS A 63 -2.80 -7.52 -22.59
C HIS A 63 -3.90 -6.63 -23.17
N THR A 64 -3.96 -5.38 -22.70
CA THR A 64 -4.86 -4.31 -23.14
C THR A 64 -6.35 -4.51 -22.89
N VAL A 65 -6.82 -5.70 -22.50
CA VAL A 65 -8.27 -5.98 -22.35
C VAL A 65 -8.89 -5.09 -21.28
N ILE A 66 -8.30 -5.01 -20.08
CA ILE A 66 -8.82 -4.15 -19.01
C ILE A 66 -8.79 -2.68 -19.43
N TYR A 67 -7.69 -2.25 -20.05
CA TYR A 67 -7.60 -0.88 -20.53
C TYR A 67 -8.70 -0.57 -21.56
N ASN A 68 -8.88 -1.40 -22.58
CA ASN A 68 -9.86 -1.17 -23.63
C ASN A 68 -11.29 -1.25 -23.15
N ALA A 69 -11.59 -2.18 -22.22
CA ALA A 69 -12.94 -2.40 -21.76
C ALA A 69 -13.38 -1.49 -20.60
N MET A 70 -12.45 -1.07 -19.74
CA MET A 70 -12.77 -0.39 -18.49
C MET A 70 -12.21 1.03 -18.40
N ILE A 71 -11.05 1.30 -18.98
CA ILE A 71 -10.39 2.61 -18.85
C ILE A 71 -10.68 3.50 -20.05
N HIS A 72 -10.45 2.99 -21.27
CA HIS A 72 -10.64 3.78 -22.49
C HIS A 72 -12.05 4.39 -22.63
N PRO A 73 -13.16 3.69 -22.28
CA PRO A 73 -14.50 4.28 -22.31
C PRO A 73 -14.70 5.45 -21.33
N LEU A 74 -13.87 5.57 -20.30
CA LEU A 74 -13.95 6.67 -19.32
C LEU A 74 -13.20 7.92 -19.77
N MET A 75 -12.34 7.85 -20.78
CA MET A 75 -11.48 8.96 -21.20
C MET A 75 -12.21 10.26 -21.55
N PRO A 76 -13.45 10.26 -22.08
CA PRO A 76 -14.21 11.49 -22.25
C PRO A 76 -14.65 12.14 -20.93
N TYR A 77 -14.58 11.43 -19.80
CA TYR A 77 -15.00 11.93 -18.51
C TYR A 77 -13.94 12.83 -17.88
N SER A 78 -14.34 14.00 -17.41
CA SER A 78 -13.46 14.92 -16.71
C SER A 78 -13.23 14.48 -15.26
N MET A 79 -11.98 14.35 -14.84
CA MET A 79 -11.62 14.04 -13.45
C MET A 79 -10.64 15.07 -12.88
N ARG A 80 -10.64 15.22 -11.57
CA ARG A 80 -9.80 16.19 -10.87
C ARG A 80 -8.43 15.62 -10.48
N GLY A 81 -8.26 14.32 -10.48
CA GLY A 81 -7.04 13.62 -10.13
C GLY A 81 -7.28 12.13 -9.89
N ILE A 82 -6.22 11.41 -9.57
CA ILE A 82 -6.24 9.97 -9.26
C ILE A 82 -5.69 9.75 -7.86
N PHE A 83 -6.33 8.87 -7.09
CA PHE A 83 -5.77 8.23 -5.91
C PHE A 83 -5.33 6.84 -6.31
N TRP A 84 -4.01 6.62 -6.33
CA TRP A 84 -3.40 5.34 -6.66
C TRP A 84 -2.95 4.62 -5.39
N TYR A 85 -3.56 3.49 -5.10
CA TYR A 85 -3.21 2.66 -3.95
C TYR A 85 -3.07 1.22 -4.42
N GLN A 86 -1.85 0.83 -4.76
CA GLN A 86 -1.48 -0.46 -5.32
C GLN A 86 0.03 -0.65 -5.21
N GLY A 87 0.51 -1.89 -5.22
CA GLY A 87 1.93 -2.25 -5.24
C GLY A 87 2.20 -3.65 -4.70
N GLU A 88 1.26 -4.23 -3.98
CA GLU A 88 1.42 -5.46 -3.24
C GLU A 88 1.79 -6.65 -4.15
N ASN A 89 1.04 -6.87 -5.21
CA ASN A 89 1.32 -7.92 -6.18
C ASN A 89 2.54 -7.62 -7.06
N SER A 90 2.94 -6.36 -7.13
CA SER A 90 4.09 -5.92 -7.94
C SER A 90 5.43 -6.15 -7.25
N VAL A 91 5.44 -6.61 -5.99
CA VAL A 91 6.67 -7.00 -5.29
C VAL A 91 7.42 -8.11 -6.03
N GLU A 92 6.72 -9.01 -6.71
CA GLU A 92 7.34 -10.02 -7.58
C GLU A 92 8.04 -9.43 -8.80
N TRP A 93 7.67 -8.22 -9.21
CA TRP A 93 8.17 -7.50 -10.40
C TRP A 93 8.80 -6.15 -10.01
N ALA A 94 9.38 -6.07 -8.82
CA ALA A 94 9.85 -4.83 -8.21
C ALA A 94 10.82 -4.04 -9.12
N ASP A 95 11.69 -4.74 -9.85
CA ASP A 95 12.69 -4.12 -10.72
C ASP A 95 12.08 -3.38 -11.92
N GLU A 96 10.85 -3.74 -12.31
CA GLU A 96 10.12 -3.12 -13.42
C GLU A 96 9.12 -2.06 -12.93
N TYR A 97 8.81 -2.04 -11.64
CA TYR A 97 7.70 -1.27 -11.10
C TYR A 97 7.85 0.23 -11.29
N GLU A 98 9.05 0.78 -11.18
CA GLU A 98 9.33 2.20 -11.42
C GLU A 98 8.92 2.60 -12.84
N TYR A 99 9.36 1.83 -13.83
CA TYR A 99 9.01 2.05 -15.23
C TYR A 99 7.50 1.89 -15.48
N GLN A 100 6.90 0.85 -14.94
CA GLN A 100 5.47 0.58 -15.09
C GLN A 100 4.61 1.69 -14.49
N LEU A 101 4.95 2.18 -13.29
CA LEU A 101 4.21 3.23 -12.61
C LEU A 101 4.34 4.58 -13.35
N GLN A 102 5.52 4.91 -13.84
CA GLN A 102 5.73 6.12 -14.63
C GLN A 102 4.94 6.07 -15.94
N ASN A 103 4.97 4.94 -16.65
CA ASN A 103 4.18 4.74 -17.87
C ASN A 103 2.67 4.77 -17.60
N PHE A 104 2.22 4.23 -16.48
CA PHE A 104 0.82 4.32 -16.06
C PHE A 104 0.39 5.80 -15.96
N ILE A 105 1.16 6.63 -15.24
CA ILE A 105 0.86 8.05 -15.08
C ILE A 105 0.79 8.77 -16.44
N ASP A 106 1.79 8.55 -17.29
CA ASP A 106 1.88 9.19 -18.59
C ASP A 106 0.76 8.74 -19.53
N SER A 107 0.48 7.43 -19.56
CA SER A 107 -0.59 6.86 -20.40
C SER A 107 -1.96 7.40 -20.02
N TRP A 108 -2.24 7.53 -18.74
CA TRP A 108 -3.51 8.06 -18.28
C TRP A 108 -3.65 9.55 -18.58
N ARG A 109 -2.61 10.36 -18.29
CA ARG A 109 -2.61 11.79 -18.62
C ARG A 109 -2.80 12.01 -20.12
N ASN A 110 -2.10 11.26 -20.96
CA ASN A 110 -2.23 11.31 -22.41
C ASN A 110 -3.64 10.90 -22.87
N GLY A 111 -4.16 9.79 -22.35
CA GLY A 111 -5.48 9.28 -22.73
C GLY A 111 -6.61 10.25 -22.35
N PHE A 112 -6.60 10.77 -21.16
CA PHE A 112 -7.57 11.77 -20.68
C PHE A 112 -7.27 13.19 -21.15
N ARG A 113 -6.14 13.42 -21.84
CA ARG A 113 -5.68 14.74 -22.32
C ARG A 113 -5.67 15.80 -21.20
N SER A 114 -5.19 15.41 -20.04
CA SER A 114 -5.20 16.24 -18.83
C SER A 114 -4.00 15.91 -17.95
N ASP A 115 -3.28 16.94 -17.55
CA ASP A 115 -2.17 16.82 -16.61
C ASP A 115 -2.69 16.84 -15.15
N PHE A 116 -3.65 16.00 -14.86
CA PHE A 116 -4.24 15.91 -13.54
C PHE A 116 -3.26 15.38 -12.48
N PRO A 117 -3.43 15.78 -11.21
CA PRO A 117 -2.66 15.26 -10.10
C PRO A 117 -2.84 13.76 -9.89
N VAL A 118 -1.74 13.05 -9.59
CA VAL A 118 -1.74 11.65 -9.15
C VAL A 118 -1.20 11.60 -7.73
N LEU A 119 -2.01 11.09 -6.81
CA LEU A 119 -1.65 10.89 -5.41
C LEU A 119 -1.44 9.39 -5.17
N ILE A 120 -0.22 9.02 -4.79
CA ILE A 120 0.21 7.62 -4.65
C ILE A 120 0.31 7.29 -3.16
N GLY A 121 -0.44 6.30 -2.67
CA GLY A 121 -0.19 5.69 -1.38
C GLY A 121 1.00 4.74 -1.48
N GLN A 122 2.05 5.00 -0.71
CA GLN A 122 3.21 4.12 -0.68
C GLN A 122 2.83 2.74 -0.12
N LEU A 123 3.48 1.69 -0.59
CA LEU A 123 3.28 0.32 -0.13
C LEU A 123 3.48 0.19 1.38
N THR A 124 2.48 -0.32 2.09
CA THR A 124 2.47 -0.46 3.55
C THR A 124 3.37 -1.58 4.05
N ASN A 125 3.50 -1.69 5.37
CA ASN A 125 4.08 -2.87 5.99
C ASN A 125 3.14 -4.08 5.82
N PHE A 126 3.72 -5.20 5.44
CA PHE A 126 3.09 -6.52 5.29
C PHE A 126 4.20 -7.56 5.13
N ASN A 127 3.95 -8.82 5.50
CA ASN A 127 4.90 -9.92 5.35
C ASN A 127 5.01 -10.38 3.88
N TYR A 128 5.57 -9.49 3.03
CA TYR A 128 5.86 -9.82 1.63
C TYR A 128 6.87 -10.97 1.53
N PRO A 129 6.85 -11.76 0.43
CA PRO A 129 7.83 -12.83 0.21
C PRO A 129 9.29 -12.35 0.27
N SER A 130 9.54 -11.08 -0.06
CA SER A 130 10.86 -10.43 0.04
C SER A 130 10.70 -8.98 0.53
N ALA A 131 11.24 -8.69 1.70
CA ALA A 131 11.30 -7.33 2.24
C ALA A 131 12.15 -6.40 1.36
N GLU A 132 13.25 -6.91 0.80
CA GLU A 132 14.10 -6.15 -0.11
C GLU A 132 13.35 -5.71 -1.37
N ARG A 133 12.58 -6.61 -1.99
CA ARG A 133 11.78 -6.28 -3.17
C ARG A 133 10.63 -5.32 -2.84
N ALA A 134 10.02 -5.45 -1.66
CA ALA A 134 9.02 -4.49 -1.18
C ALA A 134 9.64 -3.10 -0.97
N ALA A 135 10.88 -3.02 -0.48
CA ALA A 135 11.60 -1.77 -0.35
C ALA A 135 11.91 -1.13 -1.73
N ILE A 136 12.23 -1.93 -2.77
CA ILE A 136 12.40 -1.44 -4.15
C ILE A 136 11.09 -0.82 -4.66
N VAL A 137 9.94 -1.47 -4.44
CA VAL A 137 8.64 -0.93 -4.84
C VAL A 137 8.35 0.40 -4.12
N ARG A 138 8.63 0.49 -2.82
CA ARG A 138 8.46 1.75 -2.05
C ARG A 138 9.35 2.88 -2.57
N ASP A 139 10.59 2.57 -2.92
CA ASP A 139 11.52 3.54 -3.51
C ASP A 139 11.05 3.99 -4.89
N ALA A 140 10.59 3.07 -5.73
CA ALA A 140 10.02 3.37 -7.05
C ALA A 140 8.78 4.28 -6.94
N GLN A 141 7.92 4.05 -5.95
CA GLN A 141 6.77 4.92 -5.67
C GLN A 141 7.22 6.33 -5.26
N LEU A 142 8.25 6.43 -4.40
CA LEU A 142 8.78 7.72 -3.97
C LEU A 142 9.39 8.49 -5.14
N LYS A 143 10.15 7.82 -6.01
CA LYS A 143 10.71 8.40 -7.25
C LYS A 143 9.63 8.87 -8.24
N ALA A 144 8.51 8.15 -8.33
CA ALA A 144 7.39 8.61 -9.15
C ALA A 144 6.85 9.97 -8.69
N GLY A 145 6.99 10.30 -7.41
CA GLY A 145 6.65 11.61 -6.85
C GLY A 145 7.55 12.77 -7.32
N GLU A 146 8.65 12.49 -8.05
CA GLU A 146 9.49 13.50 -8.68
C GLU A 146 8.89 14.03 -9.99
N LYS A 147 7.90 13.32 -10.57
CA LYS A 147 7.15 13.80 -11.72
C LYS A 147 6.25 14.97 -11.33
N ASP A 148 6.09 15.92 -12.23
CA ASP A 148 5.16 17.04 -12.05
C ASP A 148 3.75 16.54 -11.72
N ASN A 149 3.04 17.26 -10.86
CA ASN A 149 1.69 16.93 -10.40
C ASN A 149 1.55 15.50 -9.86
N THR A 150 2.61 14.94 -9.25
CA THR A 150 2.60 13.62 -8.64
C THR A 150 3.05 13.72 -7.18
N TYR A 151 2.31 13.11 -6.28
CA TYR A 151 2.53 13.25 -4.84
C TYR A 151 2.45 11.88 -4.17
N VAL A 152 3.39 11.61 -3.28
CA VAL A 152 3.43 10.32 -2.55
C VAL A 152 3.02 10.53 -1.10
N ILE A 153 2.24 9.61 -0.60
CA ILE A 153 1.69 9.62 0.76
C ILE A 153 2.33 8.45 1.50
N CYS A 154 3.05 8.75 2.56
CA CYS A 154 3.65 7.71 3.39
C CYS A 154 2.56 6.96 4.16
N THR A 155 2.58 5.63 4.07
CA THR A 155 1.60 4.73 4.70
C THR A 155 2.28 3.55 5.41
N ILE A 156 3.59 3.63 5.60
CA ILE A 156 4.41 2.51 6.07
C ILE A 156 3.96 1.90 7.40
N GLU A 157 3.44 2.70 8.32
CA GLU A 157 3.09 2.27 9.68
C GLU A 157 1.60 1.97 9.89
N ILE A 158 0.78 2.10 8.83
CA ILE A 158 -0.69 1.91 8.93
C ILE A 158 -1.19 0.64 8.24
N GLY A 159 -0.30 -0.21 7.76
CA GLY A 159 -0.61 -1.54 7.26
C GLY A 159 -0.84 -2.56 8.38
N ASN A 160 -0.87 -3.82 8.01
CA ASN A 160 -0.92 -4.96 8.91
C ASN A 160 0.03 -6.04 8.39
N PRO A 161 1.05 -6.45 9.16
CA PRO A 161 1.98 -7.49 8.73
C PRO A 161 1.32 -8.82 8.37
N ASP A 162 0.18 -9.13 8.98
CA ASP A 162 -0.53 -10.41 8.82
C ASP A 162 -1.69 -10.34 7.81
N ASP A 163 -2.04 -9.15 7.34
CA ASP A 163 -3.14 -8.96 6.39
C ASP A 163 -2.79 -7.91 5.33
N VAL A 164 -2.63 -8.34 4.09
CA VAL A 164 -2.37 -7.47 2.95
C VAL A 164 -3.51 -6.47 2.68
N HIS A 165 -4.71 -6.76 3.19
CA HIS A 165 -5.89 -5.91 3.12
C HIS A 165 -6.26 -5.34 4.50
N PRO A 166 -5.46 -4.44 5.09
CA PRO A 166 -5.72 -3.93 6.43
C PRO A 166 -7.13 -3.35 6.55
N ASN A 167 -7.87 -3.78 7.56
CA ASN A 167 -9.28 -3.43 7.74
C ASN A 167 -9.50 -1.96 8.04
N ASN A 168 -8.57 -1.31 8.74
CA ASN A 168 -8.67 0.10 9.05
C ASN A 168 -8.14 0.96 7.90
N LYS A 169 -9.04 1.43 7.04
CA LYS A 169 -8.72 2.33 5.92
C LYS A 169 -8.87 3.82 6.25
N VAL A 170 -9.31 4.17 7.44
CA VAL A 170 -9.53 5.57 7.85
C VAL A 170 -8.24 6.40 7.74
N PRO A 171 -7.08 5.96 8.30
CA PRO A 171 -5.85 6.74 8.18
C PRO A 171 -5.39 6.96 6.73
N PHE A 172 -5.63 5.99 5.84
CA PHE A 172 -5.36 6.15 4.40
C PHE A 172 -6.22 7.27 3.82
N GLY A 173 -7.54 7.22 4.05
CA GLY A 173 -8.48 8.22 3.57
C GLY A 173 -8.14 9.63 4.08
N GLU A 174 -7.81 9.78 5.35
CA GLU A 174 -7.41 11.05 5.95
C GLU A 174 -6.14 11.63 5.31
N ARG A 175 -5.11 10.79 5.07
CA ARG A 175 -3.88 11.22 4.42
C ARG A 175 -4.09 11.60 2.95
N PHE A 176 -4.84 10.81 2.20
CA PHE A 176 -5.21 11.15 0.83
C PHE A 176 -6.01 12.45 0.76
N ALA A 177 -6.98 12.63 1.67
CA ALA A 177 -7.77 13.86 1.75
C ALA A 177 -6.91 15.07 2.11
N GLY A 178 -6.02 14.95 3.09
CA GLY A 178 -5.08 16.00 3.48
C GLY A 178 -4.18 16.43 2.32
N ALA A 179 -3.60 15.45 1.61
CA ALA A 179 -2.76 15.71 0.44
C ALA A 179 -3.57 16.33 -0.71
N ALA A 180 -4.78 15.84 -0.99
CA ALA A 180 -5.64 16.42 -2.02
C ALA A 180 -6.03 17.86 -1.70
N LEU A 181 -6.44 18.16 -0.45
CA LEU A 181 -6.75 19.51 -0.03
C LEU A 181 -5.58 20.46 -0.27
N ASN A 182 -4.37 20.06 0.09
CA ASN A 182 -3.17 20.87 -0.07
C ASN A 182 -2.72 20.99 -1.53
N LYS A 183 -2.44 19.85 -2.19
CA LYS A 183 -1.76 19.82 -3.49
C LYS A 183 -2.70 20.04 -4.68
N VAL A 184 -3.99 19.66 -4.55
CA VAL A 184 -4.95 19.77 -5.67
C VAL A 184 -5.86 20.97 -5.53
N TYR A 185 -6.30 21.27 -4.31
CA TYR A 185 -7.27 22.32 -4.06
C TYR A 185 -6.67 23.61 -3.47
N GLY A 186 -5.38 23.63 -3.14
CA GLY A 186 -4.70 24.78 -2.55
C GLY A 186 -5.28 25.22 -1.19
N LYS A 187 -5.85 24.28 -0.45
CA LYS A 187 -6.45 24.49 0.88
C LYS A 187 -5.53 24.00 1.98
N ALA A 188 -5.85 24.32 3.23
CA ALA A 188 -5.15 23.75 4.38
C ALA A 188 -5.29 22.22 4.37
N GLY A 189 -4.16 21.51 4.43
CA GLY A 189 -4.05 20.06 4.45
C GLY A 189 -2.60 19.64 4.65
N LEU A 190 -2.38 18.43 5.14
CA LEU A 190 -1.06 17.89 5.45
C LEU A 190 -0.58 17.01 4.30
N ALA A 191 0.59 17.31 3.72
CA ALA A 191 1.11 16.61 2.56
C ALA A 191 2.63 16.49 2.50
N ASP A 192 3.37 17.15 3.38
CA ASP A 192 4.83 17.23 3.32
C ASP A 192 5.45 16.27 4.34
N TYR A 193 5.67 15.05 3.92
CA TYR A 193 6.27 13.97 4.71
C TYR A 193 7.80 14.08 4.74
N PRO A 194 8.49 13.77 5.86
CA PRO A 194 9.95 13.76 5.88
C PRO A 194 10.54 12.76 4.87
N ILE A 195 11.42 13.26 4.00
CA ILE A 195 12.16 12.49 2.99
C ILE A 195 13.65 12.60 3.30
N ALA A 196 14.35 11.49 3.46
CA ALA A 196 15.79 11.49 3.62
C ALA A 196 16.48 11.99 2.33
N GLU A 197 17.37 12.97 2.47
CA GLU A 197 18.15 13.53 1.37
C GLU A 197 19.53 12.86 1.25
N GLY A 198 19.94 12.13 2.27
CA GLY A 198 21.20 11.43 2.34
C GLY A 198 21.81 11.45 3.73
N ALA A 199 22.87 10.68 3.90
CA ALA A 199 23.62 10.54 5.13
C ALA A 199 25.09 10.96 4.92
N ILE A 200 25.64 11.68 5.88
CA ILE A 200 27.05 12.08 5.88
C ILE A 200 27.73 11.64 7.17
N LYS A 201 28.98 11.14 7.06
CA LYS A 201 29.82 10.89 8.23
C LYS A 201 30.38 12.19 8.77
N LYS A 202 30.31 12.37 10.08
CA LYS A 202 30.87 13.54 10.77
C LYS A 202 31.57 13.07 12.06
N GLY A 203 32.86 12.82 11.95
CA GLY A 203 33.65 12.26 13.06
C GLY A 203 33.18 10.85 13.43
N SER A 204 32.70 10.68 14.67
CA SER A 204 32.13 9.43 15.19
C SER A 204 30.62 9.32 15.03
N GLU A 205 30.03 10.13 14.18
CA GLU A 205 28.59 10.16 13.96
C GLU A 205 28.23 10.03 12.48
N VAL A 206 27.03 9.54 12.21
CA VAL A 206 26.36 9.63 10.91
C VAL A 206 25.16 10.55 11.04
N VAL A 207 25.07 11.54 10.17
CA VAL A 207 24.03 12.56 10.16
C VAL A 207 23.14 12.36 8.94
N VAL A 208 21.90 11.97 9.17
CA VAL A 208 20.87 11.87 8.11
C VAL A 208 20.11 13.20 8.04
N LYS A 209 20.03 13.77 6.86
CA LYS A 209 19.28 15.00 6.57
C LYS A 209 17.96 14.67 5.91
N PHE A 210 16.97 15.51 6.13
CA PHE A 210 15.63 15.32 5.58
C PHE A 210 15.08 16.63 4.99
N LYS A 211 14.31 16.52 3.92
CA LYS A 211 13.31 17.52 3.50
C LYS A 211 12.07 17.38 4.40
N TYR A 212 11.31 18.47 4.52
CA TYR A 212 10.02 18.51 5.23
C TYR A 212 10.03 18.02 6.69
N ALA A 213 11.18 18.15 7.34
CA ALA A 213 11.44 17.60 8.67
C ALA A 213 11.32 18.63 9.80
N LYS A 214 10.67 19.78 9.57
CA LYS A 214 10.49 20.78 10.64
C LYS A 214 9.79 20.14 11.83
N GLY A 215 10.41 20.25 13.02
CA GLY A 215 9.91 19.63 14.23
C GLY A 215 10.05 18.11 14.26
N LEU A 216 11.08 17.53 13.60
CA LEU A 216 11.35 16.08 13.58
C LEU A 216 11.42 15.52 14.98
N TRP A 217 10.72 14.42 15.24
CA TRP A 217 10.66 13.79 16.56
C TRP A 217 10.41 12.28 16.43
N VAL A 218 10.68 11.54 17.51
CA VAL A 218 10.47 10.11 17.62
C VAL A 218 9.29 9.86 18.57
N LYS A 219 8.30 9.10 18.13
CA LYS A 219 7.18 8.68 18.95
C LYS A 219 7.61 7.53 19.85
N GLY A 220 7.62 7.77 21.18
CA GLY A 220 8.13 6.83 22.18
C GLY A 220 9.56 7.15 22.60
N ASP A 221 10.19 6.20 23.29
CA ASP A 221 11.48 6.42 23.98
C ASP A 221 12.68 6.27 23.06
N ALA A 222 12.55 5.51 21.96
CA ALA A 222 13.65 5.22 21.04
C ALA A 222 13.15 5.14 19.60
N LEU A 223 14.02 5.44 18.63
CA LEU A 223 13.76 5.24 17.21
C LEU A 223 13.80 3.74 16.90
N ASN A 224 12.69 3.25 16.33
CA ASN A 224 12.57 1.88 15.85
C ASN A 224 13.11 1.73 14.41
N ASP A 225 13.37 0.50 14.00
CA ASP A 225 13.59 0.07 12.63
C ASP A 225 14.74 0.80 11.90
N VAL A 226 15.69 1.34 12.65
CA VAL A 226 16.92 1.85 12.08
C VAL A 226 17.99 0.74 12.07
N SER A 227 18.66 0.58 10.94
CA SER A 227 19.75 -0.37 10.77
C SER A 227 20.95 0.29 10.12
N VAL A 228 22.12 0.00 10.65
CA VAL A 228 23.41 0.52 10.15
C VAL A 228 24.34 -0.66 9.89
N TYR A 229 25.05 -0.63 8.77
CA TYR A 229 25.90 -1.73 8.36
C TYR A 229 27.32 -1.24 8.01
N ASP A 230 28.31 -2.08 8.31
CA ASP A 230 29.69 -1.90 7.86
C ASP A 230 29.90 -2.42 6.41
N ALA A 231 31.13 -2.28 5.91
CA ALA A 231 31.49 -2.72 4.56
C ALA A 231 31.41 -4.24 4.34
N ASN A 232 31.37 -5.03 5.40
CA ASN A 232 31.22 -6.48 5.35
C ASN A 232 29.75 -6.92 5.46
N GLY A 233 28.83 -5.96 5.59
CA GLY A 233 27.39 -6.24 5.76
C GLY A 233 26.99 -6.59 7.20
N HIS A 234 27.87 -6.43 8.18
CA HIS A 234 27.53 -6.67 9.57
C HIS A 234 26.71 -5.50 10.13
N LYS A 235 25.58 -5.83 10.77
CA LYS A 235 24.75 -4.86 11.47
C LYS A 235 25.50 -4.34 12.71
N MET A 236 25.49 -3.02 12.86
CA MET A 236 26.18 -2.32 13.95
C MET A 236 25.21 -1.98 15.07
N ASP A 237 25.67 -2.07 16.31
CA ASP A 237 24.94 -1.54 17.45
C ASP A 237 25.11 -0.01 17.51
N VAL A 238 23.99 0.71 17.46
CA VAL A 238 23.99 2.16 17.36
C VAL A 238 22.92 2.78 18.27
N LYS A 239 23.16 4.01 18.65
CA LYS A 239 22.18 4.88 19.32
C LYS A 239 21.80 6.01 18.39
N THR A 240 20.63 6.57 18.62
CA THR A 240 20.08 7.66 17.80
C THR A 240 19.60 8.81 18.66
N ARG A 241 19.65 10.02 18.11
CA ARG A 241 19.00 11.21 18.67
C ARG A 241 18.59 12.16 17.56
N ILE A 242 17.65 13.03 17.84
CA ILE A 242 17.23 14.08 16.92
C ILE A 242 17.87 15.39 17.32
N GLU A 243 18.52 16.05 16.36
CA GLU A 243 19.09 17.40 16.54
C GLU A 243 18.76 18.28 15.33
N ARG A 244 18.07 19.42 15.58
CA ARG A 244 17.78 20.42 14.53
C ARG A 244 17.21 19.80 13.25
N ASN A 245 16.20 18.96 13.40
CA ASN A 245 15.51 18.26 12.30
C ASN A 245 16.41 17.27 11.51
N LYS A 246 17.41 16.71 12.15
CA LYS A 246 18.31 15.68 11.61
C LYS A 246 18.30 14.48 12.53
N LEU A 247 18.46 13.30 11.97
CA LEU A 247 18.71 12.08 12.70
C LEU A 247 20.24 11.93 12.85
N ILE A 248 20.70 11.88 14.09
CA ILE A 248 22.09 11.63 14.43
C ILE A 248 22.20 10.19 14.91
N ILE A 249 23.10 9.43 14.30
CA ILE A 249 23.39 8.05 14.63
C ILE A 249 24.82 8.01 15.19
N TYR A 250 25.00 7.41 16.33
CA TYR A 250 26.28 7.36 17.03
C TYR A 250 26.46 6.03 17.78
N GLY A 251 27.69 5.70 18.11
CA GLY A 251 28.07 4.47 18.80
C GLY A 251 29.51 4.10 18.50
N ASP A 252 29.95 3.04 19.15
CA ASP A 252 31.29 2.50 18.91
C ASP A 252 31.40 2.06 17.45
N ASN A 253 32.45 2.37 16.76
CA ASN A 253 32.70 2.01 15.37
C ASN A 253 31.77 2.58 14.29
N VAL A 254 30.81 3.45 14.60
CA VAL A 254 29.88 4.09 13.59
C VAL A 254 30.67 4.77 12.45
N ARG A 255 31.90 5.18 12.68
CA ARG A 255 32.82 5.67 11.62
C ARG A 255 33.02 4.69 10.46
N ASN A 256 32.80 3.38 10.69
CA ASN A 256 32.92 2.32 9.67
C ASN A 256 31.60 2.06 8.93
N ALA A 257 30.51 2.73 9.29
CA ALA A 257 29.22 2.59 8.64
C ALA A 257 29.33 2.92 7.15
N VAL A 258 28.73 2.10 6.30
CA VAL A 258 28.63 2.33 4.85
C VAL A 258 27.19 2.40 4.38
N LYS A 259 26.24 1.86 5.16
CA LYS A 259 24.82 1.83 4.83
C LYS A 259 24.01 2.15 6.08
N VAL A 260 22.98 3.01 5.90
CA VAL A 260 21.97 3.29 6.91
C VAL A 260 20.61 3.05 6.26
N SER A 261 19.72 2.36 6.95
CA SER A 261 18.34 2.16 6.51
C SER A 261 17.36 2.41 7.65
N TYR A 262 16.15 2.82 7.29
CA TYR A 262 15.03 3.04 8.20
C TYR A 262 13.75 2.47 7.62
N ALA A 263 13.04 1.66 8.39
CA ALA A 263 11.71 1.12 8.09
C ALA A 263 11.61 0.39 6.73
N VAL A 264 12.66 -0.35 6.33
CA VAL A 264 12.71 -1.06 5.04
C VAL A 264 12.21 -2.50 5.10
N ASP A 265 12.09 -3.07 6.29
CA ASP A 265 11.62 -4.44 6.51
C ASP A 265 10.10 -4.58 6.32
N ASN A 266 9.60 -5.80 6.43
CA ASN A 266 8.19 -6.14 6.27
C ASN A 266 7.34 -5.72 7.48
N ASP A 267 7.69 -6.20 8.68
CA ASP A 267 7.01 -5.85 9.94
C ASP A 267 7.75 -4.71 10.61
N VAL A 268 7.45 -3.49 10.20
CA VAL A 268 8.05 -2.28 10.76
C VAL A 268 7.09 -1.56 11.69
N LYS A 269 7.67 -0.93 12.72
CA LYS A 269 6.98 -0.07 13.69
C LYS A 269 7.53 1.35 13.59
N ALA A 270 7.48 1.87 12.36
CA ALA A 270 8.03 3.18 12.01
C ALA A 270 7.47 4.27 12.91
N ASN A 271 8.34 5.04 13.57
CA ASN A 271 7.98 5.99 14.60
C ASN A 271 8.70 7.34 14.52
N LEU A 272 9.28 7.67 13.36
CA LEU A 272 9.89 8.97 13.09
C LEU A 272 8.86 9.89 12.40
N TYR A 273 8.60 11.06 12.97
CA TYR A 273 7.57 11.99 12.49
C TYR A 273 8.10 13.42 12.42
N ASN A 274 7.50 14.26 11.57
CA ASN A 274 7.70 15.71 11.63
C ASN A 274 6.72 16.39 12.63
N GLY A 275 6.82 17.71 12.77
CA GLY A 275 5.96 18.49 13.65
C GLY A 275 4.46 18.51 13.30
N ASP A 276 4.12 18.10 12.07
CA ASP A 276 2.75 17.94 11.61
C ASP A 276 2.21 16.52 11.83
N ASN A 277 2.92 15.69 12.58
CA ASN A 277 2.61 14.27 12.83
C ASN A 277 2.55 13.41 11.56
N LEU A 278 3.27 13.79 10.52
CA LEU A 278 3.42 12.95 9.33
C LEU A 278 4.67 12.07 9.45
N PRO A 279 4.56 10.75 9.19
CA PRO A 279 5.67 9.81 9.32
C PRO A 279 6.74 10.04 8.24
N ALA A 280 7.99 9.75 8.58
CA ALA A 280 9.07 9.76 7.60
C ALA A 280 8.95 8.56 6.65
N PHE A 281 9.27 8.80 5.38
CA PHE A 281 9.41 7.72 4.41
C PHE A 281 10.53 6.76 4.79
N PRO A 282 10.38 5.46 4.50
CA PRO A 282 11.48 4.51 4.50
C PRO A 282 12.63 4.98 3.62
N PHE A 283 13.87 4.66 3.99
CA PHE A 283 15.06 5.00 3.20
C PHE A 283 16.20 4.01 3.39
N THR A 284 17.10 3.97 2.42
CA THR A 284 18.38 3.29 2.47
C THR A 284 19.48 4.18 1.95
#